data_25f943a69fef3a589436483e29b50442
#
_entry.id   25f943a69fef3a589436483e29b50442
#
_cell.length_a   1.000
_cell.length_b   1.000
_cell.length_c   1.000
_cell.angle_alpha   90.00
_cell.angle_beta   90.00
_cell.angle_gamma   90.00
#
_symmetry.space_group_name_H-M   'P 1'
#
loop_
_entity.id
_entity.type
_entity.pdbx_description
1 polymer ?
#
loop_
_entity_poly.entity_id
_entity_poly.type
_entity_poly.pdbx_seq_one_letter_code
_entity_poly.pdbx_strand_id
1 'polypeptide(L)'
;MKNNVFKVVLLQALPASGKSEVRNFMAHVEPGRLQEEFHIGENLQLDDFPYVHMMRRIDNELQAMGQERVFYPGEEPFKDGRDWGTLCNLLNEDYHDLMNRNVIKTDSAAKLLFDRLDRAGLAASIKPRMGLLKEEIRDKLASILEKEARTMLNEKHAGYPESFENKTIIIECARGGPDGASMPLTGTFGYQYSLPMFCPEILENAVILYIWVTPEESRRKNADRADPNDPGSNLHHGVPMAVMLGDYGCDDMEYLIKNTDVEDTVTVKAHGTTYHVPIGVFDNRVDKTSFLRSEPDKWDKDKVAEVTKAIRQATDAMFSHYNR
;
A
#
# COMPACT_ATOMS: atom_id res chain seq x y z
N MET A 1 23.29 12.70 15.17
CA MET A 1 22.06 12.89 15.98
C MET A 1 21.21 11.65 15.77
N LYS A 2 20.66 11.03 16.83
CA LYS A 2 19.70 9.92 16.66
C LYS A 2 18.48 10.48 15.95
N ASN A 3 18.03 9.77 14.88
CA ASN A 3 16.80 10.15 14.20
C ASN A 3 15.61 9.93 15.15
N ASN A 4 14.88 10.98 15.47
CA ASN A 4 13.73 10.88 16.37
C ASN A 4 12.45 10.43 15.65
N VAL A 5 12.50 10.28 14.32
CA VAL A 5 11.37 9.84 13.50
C VAL A 5 11.76 8.66 12.62
N PHE A 6 10.79 7.81 12.30
CA PHE A 6 10.96 6.73 11.33
C PHE A 6 11.21 7.30 9.94
N LYS A 7 12.14 6.71 9.20
CA LYS A 7 12.36 7.07 7.80
C LYS A 7 11.27 6.49 6.89
N VAL A 8 10.94 5.21 7.10
CA VAL A 8 9.93 4.49 6.32
C VAL A 8 8.99 3.75 7.27
N VAL A 9 7.69 3.91 7.04
CA VAL A 9 6.64 3.13 7.71
C VAL A 9 5.89 2.33 6.66
N LEU A 10 5.94 1.02 6.72
CA LEU A 10 5.08 0.14 5.96
C LEU A 10 3.73 0.06 6.67
N LEU A 11 2.72 0.76 6.17
CA LEU A 11 1.37 0.75 6.71
C LEU A 11 0.59 -0.42 6.10
N GLN A 12 0.47 -1.50 6.86
CA GLN A 12 -0.03 -2.77 6.37
C GLN A 12 -1.32 -3.18 7.08
N ALA A 13 -2.25 -3.71 6.34
CA ALA A 13 -3.51 -4.27 6.82
C ALA A 13 -4.33 -4.87 5.68
N LEU A 14 -5.38 -5.60 6.01
CA LEU A 14 -6.44 -5.93 5.05
C LEU A 14 -7.14 -4.66 4.53
N PRO A 15 -7.85 -4.70 3.40
CA PRO A 15 -8.67 -3.58 2.93
C PRO A 15 -9.68 -3.13 3.99
N ALA A 16 -10.09 -1.86 3.93
CA ALA A 16 -11.06 -1.26 4.85
C ALA A 16 -10.76 -1.40 6.36
N SER A 17 -9.51 -1.68 6.72
CA SER A 17 -9.05 -1.88 8.11
C SER A 17 -9.01 -0.62 8.97
N GLY A 18 -9.07 0.56 8.36
CA GLY A 18 -8.87 1.85 9.04
C GLY A 18 -7.55 2.55 8.72
N LYS A 19 -6.78 2.09 7.72
CA LYS A 19 -5.52 2.74 7.30
C LYS A 19 -5.71 4.21 6.95
N SER A 20 -6.68 4.52 6.10
CA SER A 20 -6.99 5.89 5.68
C SER A 20 -7.45 6.76 6.84
N GLU A 21 -8.23 6.20 7.77
CA GLU A 21 -8.68 6.86 8.99
C GLU A 21 -7.52 7.17 9.94
N VAL A 22 -6.59 6.23 10.14
CA VAL A 22 -5.36 6.45 10.93
C VAL A 22 -4.48 7.52 10.29
N ARG A 23 -4.32 7.51 8.96
CA ARG A 23 -3.61 8.57 8.24
C ARG A 23 -4.28 9.93 8.40
N ASN A 24 -5.61 9.98 8.27
CA ASN A 24 -6.39 11.20 8.48
C ASN A 24 -6.20 11.72 9.90
N PHE A 25 -6.25 10.85 10.90
CA PHE A 25 -5.95 11.21 12.28
C PHE A 25 -4.55 11.82 12.43
N MET A 26 -3.52 11.14 11.92
CA MET A 26 -2.13 11.62 12.00
C MET A 26 -1.93 12.98 11.32
N ALA A 27 -2.62 13.22 10.19
CA ALA A 27 -2.57 14.51 9.48
C ALA A 27 -3.16 15.68 10.28
N HIS A 28 -4.00 15.40 11.29
CA HIS A 28 -4.60 16.41 12.17
C HIS A 28 -3.93 16.49 13.56
N VAL A 29 -2.94 15.65 13.81
CA VAL A 29 -2.08 15.80 15.00
C VAL A 29 -1.09 16.94 14.74
N GLU A 30 -0.87 17.78 15.73
CA GLU A 30 0.11 18.87 15.66
C GLU A 30 1.51 18.27 15.37
N PRO A 31 2.30 18.84 14.43
CA PRO A 31 3.55 18.22 13.94
C PRO A 31 4.57 17.90 15.05
N GLY A 32 4.73 18.75 16.05
CA GLY A 32 5.64 18.50 17.18
C GLY A 32 5.19 17.29 17.99
N ARG A 33 3.90 17.17 18.27
CA ARG A 33 3.32 16.01 18.95
C ARG A 33 3.42 14.73 18.12
N LEU A 34 3.24 14.83 16.80
CA LEU A 34 3.38 13.67 15.91
C LEU A 34 4.79 13.06 15.99
N GLN A 35 5.83 13.91 16.05
CA GLN A 35 7.21 13.48 16.21
C GLN A 35 7.52 12.95 17.61
N GLU A 36 7.08 13.66 18.65
CA GLU A 36 7.40 13.34 20.05
C GLU A 36 6.63 12.12 20.56
N GLU A 37 5.34 11.99 20.19
CA GLU A 37 4.46 10.95 20.72
C GLU A 37 4.40 9.69 19.83
N PHE A 38 4.65 9.82 18.52
CA PHE A 38 4.49 8.70 17.57
C PHE A 38 5.75 8.42 16.75
N HIS A 39 6.82 9.17 16.91
CA HIS A 39 8.04 9.02 16.11
C HIS A 39 7.80 9.12 14.60
N ILE A 40 6.78 9.84 14.18
CA ILE A 40 6.38 10.05 12.79
C ILE A 40 6.61 11.51 12.42
N GLY A 41 7.33 11.74 11.35
CA GLY A 41 7.53 13.07 10.77
C GLY A 41 6.40 13.48 9.84
N GLU A 42 6.58 14.61 9.16
CA GLU A 42 5.67 15.00 8.08
C GLU A 42 5.60 13.90 7.02
N ASN A 43 4.38 13.51 6.64
CA ASN A 43 4.14 12.31 5.86
C ASN A 43 4.37 12.53 4.37
N LEU A 44 5.20 11.67 3.77
CA LEU A 44 5.28 11.47 2.33
C LEU A 44 4.64 10.12 2.02
N GLN A 45 3.75 10.05 1.02
CA GLN A 45 2.96 8.85 0.77
C GLN A 45 3.32 8.17 -0.52
N LEU A 46 3.48 6.84 -0.45
CA LEU A 46 3.53 5.92 -1.58
C LEU A 46 2.42 4.88 -1.40
N ASP A 47 1.62 4.67 -2.44
CA ASP A 47 0.44 3.80 -2.40
C ASP A 47 0.37 2.96 -3.68
N ASP A 48 0.04 1.69 -3.56
CA ASP A 48 -0.13 0.81 -4.72
C ASP A 48 -1.53 0.90 -5.36
N PHE A 49 -2.51 1.50 -4.70
CA PHE A 49 -3.87 1.62 -5.22
C PHE A 49 -3.96 2.36 -6.57
N PRO A 50 -3.24 3.46 -6.84
CA PRO A 50 -3.27 4.10 -8.15
C PRO A 50 -2.89 3.15 -9.29
N TYR A 51 -1.95 2.23 -9.06
CA TYR A 51 -1.57 1.21 -10.04
C TYR A 51 -2.65 0.15 -10.22
N VAL A 52 -3.26 -0.33 -9.14
CA VAL A 52 -4.40 -1.25 -9.19
C VAL A 52 -5.54 -0.65 -10.00
N HIS A 53 -5.86 0.64 -9.73
CA HIS A 53 -6.86 1.37 -10.50
C HIS A 53 -6.51 1.43 -11.99
N MET A 54 -5.30 1.83 -12.34
CA MET A 54 -4.87 1.95 -13.74
C MET A 54 -4.82 0.58 -14.45
N MET A 55 -4.42 -0.50 -13.77
CA MET A 55 -4.48 -1.86 -14.33
C MET A 55 -5.93 -2.25 -14.69
N ARG A 56 -6.91 -1.93 -13.83
CA ARG A 56 -8.33 -2.16 -14.14
C ARG A 56 -8.83 -1.25 -15.27
N ARG A 57 -8.41 0.01 -15.30
CA ARG A 57 -8.71 0.94 -16.40
C ARG A 57 -8.19 0.43 -17.74
N ILE A 58 -6.93 -0.04 -17.78
CA ILE A 58 -6.32 -0.66 -18.96
C ILE A 58 -7.18 -1.84 -19.45
N ASP A 59 -7.54 -2.75 -18.56
CA ASP A 59 -8.33 -3.93 -18.92
C ASP A 59 -9.73 -3.58 -19.43
N ASN A 60 -10.39 -2.58 -18.85
CA ASN A 60 -11.70 -2.12 -19.29
C ASN A 60 -11.63 -1.53 -20.70
N GLU A 61 -10.62 -0.73 -21.00
CA GLU A 61 -10.43 -0.13 -22.32
C GLU A 61 -10.01 -1.18 -23.37
N LEU A 62 -9.15 -2.14 -22.99
CA LEU A 62 -8.82 -3.28 -23.85
C LEU A 62 -10.09 -4.08 -24.22
N GLN A 63 -10.92 -4.39 -23.23
CA GLN A 63 -12.18 -5.09 -23.47
C GLN A 63 -13.12 -4.28 -24.37
N ALA A 64 -13.25 -2.95 -24.16
CA ALA A 64 -14.04 -2.07 -25.02
C ALA A 64 -13.54 -2.03 -26.47
N MET A 65 -12.24 -2.29 -26.69
CA MET A 65 -11.62 -2.41 -28.01
C MET A 65 -11.67 -3.84 -28.57
N GLY A 66 -12.38 -4.77 -27.93
CA GLY A 66 -12.45 -6.17 -28.35
C GLY A 66 -11.16 -6.96 -28.14
N GLN A 67 -10.27 -6.49 -27.25
CA GLN A 67 -9.05 -7.17 -26.85
C GLN A 67 -9.27 -7.95 -25.54
N GLU A 68 -8.39 -8.91 -25.28
CA GLU A 68 -8.37 -9.63 -24.01
C GLU A 68 -7.88 -8.72 -22.86
N ARG A 69 -8.48 -8.87 -21.67
CA ARG A 69 -7.97 -8.30 -20.44
C ARG A 69 -6.61 -8.92 -20.09
N VAL A 70 -5.69 -8.16 -19.54
CA VAL A 70 -4.31 -8.62 -19.30
C VAL A 70 -3.95 -8.76 -17.82
N PHE A 71 -4.62 -8.03 -16.91
CA PHE A 71 -4.37 -8.05 -15.47
C PHE A 71 -5.45 -8.82 -14.70
N TYR A 72 -6.71 -8.54 -14.97
CA TYR A 72 -7.87 -9.08 -14.25
C TYR A 72 -8.85 -9.74 -15.20
N PRO A 73 -9.45 -10.88 -14.85
CA PRO A 73 -10.50 -11.47 -15.70
C PRO A 73 -11.82 -10.69 -15.68
N GLY A 74 -11.99 -9.82 -14.67
CA GLY A 74 -13.18 -9.00 -14.41
C GLY A 74 -13.07 -8.36 -13.03
N GLU A 75 -14.08 -8.49 -12.22
CA GLU A 75 -14.06 -8.10 -10.80
C GLU A 75 -13.50 -9.20 -9.89
N GLU A 76 -12.69 -10.05 -10.43
CA GLU A 76 -12.00 -11.18 -9.81
C GLU A 76 -10.58 -10.77 -9.37
N PRO A 77 -9.86 -11.64 -8.62
CA PRO A 77 -8.42 -11.51 -8.37
C PRO A 77 -7.58 -11.36 -9.64
N PHE A 78 -6.31 -11.01 -9.48
CA PHE A 78 -5.35 -10.98 -10.58
C PHE A 78 -5.35 -12.29 -11.36
N LYS A 79 -5.23 -12.22 -12.69
CA LYS A 79 -4.96 -13.39 -13.54
C LYS A 79 -3.67 -14.11 -13.19
N ASP A 80 -2.69 -13.35 -12.75
CA ASP A 80 -1.40 -13.83 -12.30
C ASP A 80 -1.08 -13.23 -10.91
N GLY A 81 -1.09 -14.05 -9.88
CA GLY A 81 -0.84 -13.59 -8.51
C GLY A 81 0.52 -12.94 -8.31
N ARG A 82 1.50 -13.14 -9.23
CA ARG A 82 2.79 -12.43 -9.19
C ARG A 82 2.64 -10.92 -9.41
N ASP A 83 1.47 -10.44 -9.85
CA ASP A 83 1.20 -9.00 -9.94
C ASP A 83 1.22 -8.29 -8.58
N TRP A 84 1.06 -9.01 -7.47
CA TRP A 84 1.38 -8.47 -6.15
C TRP A 84 2.85 -8.06 -6.02
N GLY A 85 3.76 -8.82 -6.66
CA GLY A 85 5.17 -8.45 -6.79
C GLY A 85 5.39 -7.29 -7.77
N THR A 86 4.62 -7.21 -8.86
CA THR A 86 4.64 -6.06 -9.78
C THR A 86 4.34 -4.77 -9.03
N LEU A 87 3.32 -4.75 -8.16
CA LEU A 87 2.97 -3.59 -7.34
C LEU A 87 4.11 -3.20 -6.37
N CYS A 88 4.74 -4.17 -5.71
CA CYS A 88 5.89 -3.88 -4.85
C CYS A 88 7.07 -3.29 -5.64
N ASN A 89 7.35 -3.79 -6.85
CA ASN A 89 8.40 -3.24 -7.71
C ASN A 89 8.09 -1.82 -8.20
N LEU A 90 6.82 -1.49 -8.45
CA LEU A 90 6.40 -0.12 -8.75
C LEU A 90 6.60 0.81 -7.56
N LEU A 91 6.32 0.35 -6.35
CA LEU A 91 6.59 1.10 -5.12
C LEU A 91 8.10 1.29 -4.88
N ASN A 92 8.95 0.30 -5.23
CA ASN A 92 10.40 0.45 -5.21
C ASN A 92 10.86 1.56 -6.17
N GLU A 93 10.32 1.56 -7.41
CA GLU A 93 10.60 2.64 -8.37
C GLU A 93 10.16 4.01 -7.84
N ASP A 94 8.96 4.09 -7.25
CA ASP A 94 8.44 5.32 -6.68
C ASP A 94 9.28 5.81 -5.50
N TYR A 95 9.74 4.89 -4.65
CA TYR A 95 10.65 5.21 -3.56
C TYR A 95 11.98 5.79 -4.08
N HIS A 96 12.59 5.16 -5.08
CA HIS A 96 13.83 5.64 -5.68
C HIS A 96 13.64 7.00 -6.38
N ASP A 97 12.54 7.19 -7.11
CA ASP A 97 12.22 8.47 -7.74
C ASP A 97 12.01 9.58 -6.71
N LEU A 98 11.31 9.29 -5.61
CA LEU A 98 11.09 10.20 -4.50
C LEU A 98 12.42 10.59 -3.84
N MET A 99 13.25 9.60 -3.47
CA MET A 99 14.55 9.84 -2.83
C MET A 99 15.49 10.67 -3.70
N ASN A 100 15.46 10.48 -5.01
CA ASN A 100 16.26 11.22 -5.98
C ASN A 100 15.56 12.49 -6.52
N ARG A 101 14.30 12.73 -6.14
CA ARG A 101 13.44 13.81 -6.69
C ARG A 101 13.43 13.78 -8.21
N ASN A 102 13.28 12.60 -8.77
CA ASN A 102 13.40 12.38 -10.22
C ASN A 102 12.14 12.84 -10.96
N VAL A 103 12.18 14.06 -11.52
CA VAL A 103 11.09 14.60 -12.33
C VAL A 103 11.22 14.09 -13.76
N ILE A 104 10.39 13.11 -14.11
CA ILE A 104 10.39 12.46 -15.42
C ILE A 104 9.61 13.32 -16.41
N LYS A 105 10.29 13.77 -17.47
CA LYS A 105 9.67 14.44 -18.62
C LYS A 105 9.37 13.42 -19.70
N THR A 106 8.14 13.39 -20.18
CA THR A 106 7.69 12.45 -21.21
C THR A 106 6.58 13.07 -22.07
N ASP A 107 6.56 12.73 -23.34
CA ASP A 107 5.51 13.12 -24.28
C ASP A 107 4.19 12.39 -23.98
N SER A 108 4.26 11.15 -23.47
CA SER A 108 3.09 10.37 -23.05
C SER A 108 3.30 9.74 -21.68
N ALA A 109 2.52 10.19 -20.69
CA ALA A 109 2.51 9.61 -19.36
C ALA A 109 1.89 8.20 -19.36
N ALA A 110 0.91 7.94 -20.24
CA ALA A 110 0.32 6.62 -20.37
C ALA A 110 1.32 5.59 -20.92
N LYS A 111 2.09 5.94 -21.96
CA LYS A 111 3.14 5.04 -22.48
C LYS A 111 4.23 4.79 -21.42
N LEU A 112 4.63 5.82 -20.68
CA LEU A 112 5.57 5.70 -19.57
C LEU A 112 5.01 4.71 -18.50
N LEU A 113 3.73 4.83 -18.14
CA LEU A 113 3.08 3.90 -17.21
C LEU A 113 3.11 2.46 -17.75
N PHE A 114 2.81 2.24 -19.04
CA PHE A 114 2.84 0.91 -19.66
C PHE A 114 4.23 0.29 -19.58
N ASP A 115 5.28 1.06 -19.87
CA ASP A 115 6.66 0.60 -19.79
C ASP A 115 7.08 0.29 -18.34
N ARG A 116 6.59 1.05 -17.37
CA ARG A 116 6.80 0.80 -15.94
C ARG A 116 6.11 -0.48 -15.49
N LEU A 117 4.85 -0.71 -15.89
CA LEU A 117 4.11 -1.93 -15.59
C LEU A 117 4.83 -3.17 -16.14
N ASP A 118 5.31 -3.12 -17.38
CA ASP A 118 6.06 -4.23 -17.98
C ASP A 118 7.41 -4.46 -17.30
N ARG A 119 8.15 -3.40 -16.96
CA ARG A 119 9.44 -3.50 -16.26
C ARG A 119 9.27 -4.08 -14.86
N ALA A 120 8.32 -3.57 -14.08
CA ALA A 120 7.99 -4.07 -12.75
C ALA A 120 7.48 -5.52 -12.78
N GLY A 121 6.69 -5.86 -13.81
CA GLY A 121 6.24 -7.22 -14.07
C GLY A 121 7.39 -8.17 -14.39
N LEU A 122 8.35 -7.75 -15.22
CA LEU A 122 9.56 -8.52 -15.49
C LEU A 122 10.35 -8.83 -14.23
N ALA A 123 10.48 -7.86 -13.32
CA ALA A 123 11.12 -8.06 -12.02
C ALA A 123 10.35 -9.06 -11.13
N ALA A 124 9.03 -9.17 -11.31
CA ALA A 124 8.17 -10.20 -10.71
C ALA A 124 8.10 -11.51 -11.54
N SER A 125 8.98 -11.69 -12.53
CA SER A 125 9.02 -12.84 -13.43
C SER A 125 7.78 -13.01 -14.33
N ILE A 126 7.11 -11.91 -14.66
CA ILE A 126 5.98 -11.86 -15.61
C ILE A 126 6.49 -11.30 -16.94
N LYS A 127 6.07 -11.95 -18.05
CA LYS A 127 6.40 -11.43 -19.39
C LYS A 127 5.72 -10.07 -19.63
N PRO A 128 6.34 -9.18 -20.43
CA PRO A 128 5.71 -7.94 -20.84
C PRO A 128 4.32 -8.19 -21.43
N ARG A 129 3.37 -7.34 -21.06
CA ARG A 129 1.98 -7.42 -21.56
C ARG A 129 1.64 -6.21 -22.43
N MET A 130 2.05 -5.04 -21.99
CA MET A 130 1.78 -3.79 -22.69
C MET A 130 2.64 -3.63 -23.94
N GLY A 131 3.91 -4.07 -23.89
CA GLY A 131 4.84 -4.08 -25.03
C GLY A 131 4.53 -5.14 -26.07
N LEU A 132 3.67 -6.15 -25.75
CA LEU A 132 3.21 -7.16 -26.69
C LEU A 132 1.91 -6.80 -27.41
N LEU A 133 1.24 -5.72 -27.03
CA LEU A 133 0.09 -5.20 -27.73
C LEU A 133 0.52 -4.70 -29.13
N LYS A 134 -0.36 -4.86 -30.12
CA LYS A 134 -0.16 -4.21 -31.42
C LYS A 134 -0.03 -2.71 -31.23
N GLU A 135 0.88 -2.08 -31.96
CA GLU A 135 1.18 -0.64 -31.81
C GLU A 135 -0.08 0.25 -31.88
N GLU A 136 -0.97 -0.04 -32.84
CA GLU A 136 -2.25 0.68 -33.01
C GLU A 136 -3.14 0.59 -31.75
N ILE A 137 -3.19 -0.59 -31.10
CA ILE A 137 -3.97 -0.79 -29.87
C ILE A 137 -3.30 -0.05 -28.71
N ARG A 138 -1.98 -0.18 -28.58
CA ARG A 138 -1.20 0.48 -27.54
C ARG A 138 -1.29 2.01 -27.63
N ASP A 139 -1.23 2.56 -28.85
CA ASP A 139 -1.35 4.01 -29.08
C ASP A 139 -2.76 4.54 -28.77
N LYS A 140 -3.79 3.81 -29.21
CA LYS A 140 -5.18 4.14 -28.88
C LYS A 140 -5.44 4.10 -27.38
N LEU A 141 -4.98 3.05 -26.72
CA LEU A 141 -5.08 2.89 -25.27
C LEU A 141 -4.36 4.04 -24.54
N ALA A 142 -3.13 4.36 -24.98
CA ALA A 142 -2.36 5.47 -24.42
C ALA A 142 -3.11 6.81 -24.57
N SER A 143 -3.70 7.07 -25.74
CA SER A 143 -4.49 8.29 -25.98
C SER A 143 -5.68 8.40 -25.03
N ILE A 144 -6.39 7.29 -24.77
CA ILE A 144 -7.55 7.26 -23.85
C ILE A 144 -7.13 7.54 -22.41
N LEU A 145 -6.03 6.93 -21.96
CA LEU A 145 -5.58 6.97 -20.58
C LEU A 145 -4.62 8.12 -20.25
N GLU A 146 -4.19 8.91 -21.26
CA GLU A 146 -3.17 9.94 -21.09
C GLU A 146 -3.50 10.93 -19.99
N LYS A 147 -4.75 11.39 -19.91
CA LYS A 147 -5.17 12.38 -18.90
C LYS A 147 -5.01 11.83 -17.47
N GLU A 148 -5.49 10.60 -17.22
CA GLU A 148 -5.40 9.96 -15.91
C GLU A 148 -3.94 9.68 -15.53
N ALA A 149 -3.16 9.10 -16.45
CA ALA A 149 -1.74 8.82 -16.24
C ALA A 149 -0.91 10.10 -16.04
N ARG A 150 -1.24 11.19 -16.75
CA ARG A 150 -0.60 12.51 -16.59
C ARG A 150 -0.88 13.11 -15.22
N THR A 151 -2.13 13.02 -14.76
CA THR A 151 -2.51 13.48 -13.42
C THR A 151 -1.71 12.71 -12.36
N MET A 152 -1.68 11.37 -12.43
CA MET A 152 -0.94 10.52 -11.52
C MET A 152 0.57 10.86 -11.50
N LEU A 153 1.18 11.10 -12.68
CA LEU A 153 2.60 11.49 -12.78
C LEU A 153 2.87 12.86 -12.16
N ASN A 154 1.97 13.82 -12.39
CA ASN A 154 2.10 15.18 -11.85
C ASN A 154 1.94 15.19 -10.32
N GLU A 155 0.99 14.43 -9.77
CA GLU A 155 0.79 14.27 -8.33
C GLU A 155 2.02 13.65 -7.67
N LYS A 156 2.60 12.61 -8.28
CA LYS A 156 3.86 12.00 -7.84
C LYS A 156 4.98 13.06 -7.76
N HIS A 157 5.18 13.87 -8.79
CA HIS A 157 6.22 14.91 -8.81
C HIS A 157 5.94 16.04 -7.81
N ALA A 158 4.68 16.44 -7.66
CA ALA A 158 4.27 17.47 -6.70
C ALA A 158 4.50 17.03 -5.24
N GLY A 159 4.49 15.73 -4.97
CA GLY A 159 4.76 15.15 -3.66
C GLY A 159 6.26 15.13 -3.27
N TYR A 160 7.19 15.54 -4.16
CA TYR A 160 8.61 15.51 -3.82
C TYR A 160 8.99 16.65 -2.86
N PRO A 161 9.61 16.34 -1.72
CA PRO A 161 9.95 17.35 -0.73
C PRO A 161 11.23 18.11 -1.10
N GLU A 162 11.38 19.31 -0.57
CA GLU A 162 12.65 20.03 -0.65
C GLU A 162 13.74 19.39 0.24
N SER A 163 13.35 18.81 1.38
CA SER A 163 14.21 18.12 2.34
C SER A 163 13.52 16.90 2.91
N PHE A 164 14.30 15.87 3.26
CA PHE A 164 13.81 14.69 3.99
C PHE A 164 13.97 14.81 5.52
N GLU A 165 14.48 15.93 6.01
CA GLU A 165 14.62 16.17 7.43
C GLU A 165 13.24 16.19 8.10
N ASN A 166 13.10 15.42 9.19
CA ASN A 166 11.84 15.25 9.93
C ASN A 166 10.65 14.79 9.09
N LYS A 167 10.90 14.03 8.03
CA LYS A 167 9.85 13.42 7.21
C LYS A 167 9.86 11.91 7.36
N THR A 168 8.67 11.32 7.22
CA THR A 168 8.46 9.88 7.21
C THR A 168 7.77 9.48 5.91
N ILE A 169 8.36 8.54 5.19
CA ILE A 169 7.73 7.95 3.99
C ILE A 169 6.81 6.84 4.46
N ILE A 170 5.51 6.99 4.21
CA ILE A 170 4.51 5.96 4.49
C ILE A 170 4.23 5.21 3.19
N ILE A 171 4.52 3.91 3.19
CA ILE A 171 4.21 3.01 2.08
C ILE A 171 2.98 2.20 2.47
N GLU A 172 1.86 2.45 1.80
CA GLU A 172 0.60 1.77 2.05
C GLU A 172 0.42 0.60 1.10
N CYS A 173 0.20 -0.59 1.64
CA CYS A 173 -0.20 -1.77 0.87
C CYS A 173 -1.06 -2.72 1.70
N ALA A 174 -1.99 -3.40 1.03
CA ALA A 174 -2.78 -4.48 1.60
C ALA A 174 -2.34 -5.79 0.94
N ARG A 175 -2.17 -6.83 1.77
CA ARG A 175 -1.83 -8.18 1.29
C ARG A 175 -2.59 -9.20 2.10
N GLY A 176 -2.89 -10.31 1.47
CA GLY A 176 -3.60 -11.41 2.12
C GLY A 176 -3.61 -12.65 1.26
N GLY A 177 -4.57 -13.53 1.50
CA GLY A 177 -4.77 -14.77 0.78
C GLY A 177 -6.23 -15.23 0.81
N PRO A 178 -6.53 -16.38 0.22
CA PRO A 178 -7.88 -16.90 0.13
C PRO A 178 -8.54 -17.11 1.50
N ASP A 179 -9.84 -16.89 1.55
CA ASP A 179 -10.64 -17.17 2.75
C ASP A 179 -10.50 -18.63 3.17
N GLY A 180 -10.27 -18.86 4.46
CA GLY A 180 -10.03 -20.19 5.00
C GLY A 180 -8.68 -20.83 4.67
N ALA A 181 -7.74 -20.09 4.06
CA ALA A 181 -6.40 -20.62 3.80
C ALA A 181 -5.65 -20.93 5.11
N SER A 182 -4.88 -22.03 5.09
CA SER A 182 -4.02 -22.40 6.22
C SER A 182 -2.69 -21.65 6.18
N MET A 183 -2.12 -21.42 7.39
CA MET A 183 -0.80 -20.80 7.54
C MET A 183 0.33 -21.85 7.53
N PRO A 184 1.50 -21.50 6.96
CA PRO A 184 1.81 -20.26 6.25
C PRO A 184 1.06 -20.14 4.93
N LEU A 185 0.76 -18.92 4.50
CA LEU A 185 0.29 -18.67 3.14
C LEU A 185 1.38 -19.12 2.15
N THR A 186 0.97 -19.61 0.98
CA THR A 186 1.88 -20.14 -0.03
C THR A 186 1.74 -19.43 -1.36
N GLY A 187 2.70 -19.63 -2.26
CA GLY A 187 2.68 -19.00 -3.60
C GLY A 187 2.91 -17.50 -3.52
N THR A 188 2.00 -16.73 -4.08
CA THR A 188 2.10 -15.27 -4.22
C THR A 188 1.26 -14.51 -3.19
N PHE A 189 0.78 -15.19 -2.16
CA PHE A 189 -0.10 -14.61 -1.16
C PHE A 189 0.67 -14.08 0.06
N GLY A 190 0.06 -13.09 0.71
CA GLY A 190 0.44 -12.55 2.00
C GLY A 190 1.65 -11.63 1.99
N TYR A 191 2.01 -11.22 3.19
CA TYR A 191 3.20 -10.42 3.46
C TYR A 191 4.48 -11.25 3.35
N GLN A 192 4.39 -12.56 3.56
CA GLN A 192 5.52 -13.48 3.34
C GLN A 192 6.04 -13.42 1.90
N TYR A 193 5.14 -13.25 0.91
CA TYR A 193 5.52 -13.06 -0.49
C TYR A 193 5.96 -11.62 -0.78
N SER A 194 5.24 -10.64 -0.26
CA SER A 194 5.37 -9.24 -0.67
C SER A 194 6.53 -8.52 0.00
N LEU A 195 6.82 -8.79 1.28
CA LEU A 195 7.91 -8.11 2.00
C LEU A 195 9.29 -8.34 1.34
N PRO A 196 9.65 -9.57 0.90
CA PRO A 196 10.91 -9.80 0.20
C PRO A 196 11.05 -9.09 -1.15
N MET A 197 9.96 -8.57 -1.73
CA MET A 197 9.96 -7.83 -3.00
C MET A 197 10.36 -6.36 -2.84
N PHE A 198 10.32 -5.82 -1.61
CA PHE A 198 10.82 -4.45 -1.37
C PHE A 198 12.33 -4.41 -1.49
N CYS A 199 12.85 -3.29 -2.02
CA CYS A 199 14.29 -3.10 -2.19
C CYS A 199 15.01 -3.01 -0.83
N PRO A 200 16.34 -3.26 -0.81
CA PRO A 200 17.14 -3.21 0.40
C PRO A 200 17.00 -1.89 1.16
N GLU A 201 16.98 -0.78 0.46
CA GLU A 201 16.91 0.57 1.03
C GLU A 201 15.61 0.81 1.80
N ILE A 202 14.49 0.21 1.34
CA ILE A 202 13.23 0.21 2.09
C ILE A 202 13.37 -0.69 3.30
N LEU A 203 13.77 -1.96 3.15
CA LEU A 203 13.82 -2.94 4.24
C LEU A 203 14.77 -2.54 5.38
N GLU A 204 15.90 -1.91 5.06
CA GLU A 204 16.89 -1.41 6.04
C GLU A 204 16.38 -0.24 6.88
N ASN A 205 15.42 0.54 6.35
CA ASN A 205 14.94 1.75 7.00
C ASN A 205 13.48 1.65 7.46
N ALA A 206 12.82 0.52 7.19
CA ALA A 206 11.40 0.34 7.46
C ALA A 206 11.10 -0.08 8.90
N VAL A 207 9.94 0.36 9.36
CA VAL A 207 9.16 -0.27 10.43
C VAL A 207 7.79 -0.63 9.87
N ILE A 208 7.09 -1.59 10.47
CA ILE A 208 5.75 -2.01 10.08
C ILE A 208 4.75 -1.50 11.11
N LEU A 209 3.80 -0.66 10.68
CA LEU A 209 2.59 -0.37 11.43
C LEU A 209 1.46 -1.25 10.87
N TYR A 210 1.11 -2.29 11.62
CA TYR A 210 0.08 -3.23 11.23
C TYR A 210 -1.25 -2.88 11.89
N ILE A 211 -2.27 -2.56 11.07
CA ILE A 211 -3.63 -2.34 11.56
C ILE A 211 -4.39 -3.64 11.48
N TRP A 212 -4.57 -4.29 12.62
CA TRP A 212 -5.15 -5.61 12.73
C TRP A 212 -6.67 -5.56 12.79
N VAL A 213 -7.31 -6.14 11.79
CA VAL A 213 -8.76 -6.40 11.75
C VAL A 213 -9.01 -7.88 11.45
N THR A 214 -10.17 -8.40 11.85
CA THR A 214 -10.56 -9.72 11.36
C THR A 214 -11.02 -9.62 9.90
N PRO A 215 -10.90 -10.71 9.11
CA PRO A 215 -11.40 -10.73 7.73
C PRO A 215 -12.89 -10.37 7.62
N GLU A 216 -13.72 -10.80 8.59
CA GLU A 216 -15.15 -10.49 8.66
C GLU A 216 -15.38 -8.98 8.84
N GLU A 217 -14.64 -8.36 9.77
CA GLU A 217 -14.74 -6.92 10.02
C GLU A 217 -14.23 -6.11 8.82
N SER A 218 -13.15 -6.56 8.16
CA SER A 218 -12.68 -6.00 6.90
C SER A 218 -13.77 -6.02 5.82
N ARG A 219 -14.44 -7.17 5.62
CA ARG A 219 -15.55 -7.31 4.67
C ARG A 219 -16.73 -6.42 5.03
N ARG A 220 -17.12 -6.37 6.31
CA ARG A 220 -18.20 -5.50 6.78
C ARG A 220 -17.91 -4.03 6.49
N LYS A 221 -16.71 -3.55 6.87
CA LYS A 221 -16.28 -2.16 6.63
C LYS A 221 -16.13 -1.86 5.13
N ASN A 222 -15.73 -2.83 4.33
CA ASN A 222 -15.65 -2.69 2.88
C ASN A 222 -17.04 -2.45 2.26
N ALA A 223 -18.07 -3.14 2.72
CA ALA A 223 -19.44 -2.92 2.29
C ALA A 223 -19.96 -1.54 2.71
N ASP A 224 -19.65 -1.11 3.94
CA ASP A 224 -20.12 0.17 4.50
C ASP A 224 -19.50 1.39 3.81
N ARG A 225 -18.28 1.26 3.23
CA ARG A 225 -17.58 2.39 2.60
C ARG A 225 -17.86 2.55 1.11
N ALA A 226 -18.44 1.54 0.47
CA ALA A 226 -18.71 1.58 -0.96
C ALA A 226 -19.81 2.60 -1.26
N ASP A 227 -19.48 3.73 -1.90
CA ASP A 227 -20.43 4.70 -2.41
C ASP A 227 -20.55 4.53 -3.93
N PRO A 228 -21.73 4.09 -4.44
CA PRO A 228 -21.96 3.96 -5.88
C PRO A 228 -21.83 5.26 -6.65
N ASN A 229 -21.95 6.42 -5.97
CA ASN A 229 -21.89 7.74 -6.62
C ASN A 229 -20.45 8.29 -6.71
N ASP A 230 -19.49 7.68 -6.04
CA ASP A 230 -18.07 8.09 -6.06
C ASP A 230 -17.12 6.90 -6.23
N PRO A 231 -17.22 6.13 -7.33
CA PRO A 231 -16.47 4.89 -7.52
C PRO A 231 -14.96 5.08 -7.74
N GLY A 232 -14.51 6.33 -7.98
CA GLY A 232 -13.09 6.65 -8.20
C GLY A 232 -12.34 7.11 -6.95
N SER A 233 -13.02 7.30 -5.83
CA SER A 233 -12.42 7.77 -4.59
C SER A 233 -11.76 6.65 -3.80
N ASN A 234 -10.51 6.85 -3.39
CA ASN A 234 -9.81 5.95 -2.45
C ASN A 234 -10.56 5.79 -1.11
N LEU A 235 -11.38 6.76 -0.73
CA LEU A 235 -12.16 6.76 0.51
C LEU A 235 -13.48 5.99 0.37
N HIS A 236 -14.07 5.97 -0.84
CA HIS A 236 -15.40 5.41 -1.10
C HIS A 236 -15.39 4.22 -2.06
N HIS A 237 -14.18 3.74 -2.43
CA HIS A 237 -14.04 2.57 -3.29
C HIS A 237 -14.17 1.27 -2.49
N GLY A 238 -15.17 0.46 -2.84
CA GLY A 238 -15.31 -0.91 -2.34
C GLY A 238 -14.49 -1.90 -3.17
N VAL A 239 -13.76 -2.79 -2.52
CA VAL A 239 -13.11 -3.91 -3.18
C VAL A 239 -14.18 -4.95 -3.55
N PRO A 240 -14.20 -5.50 -4.79
CA PRO A 240 -15.14 -6.54 -5.17
C PRO A 240 -15.09 -7.74 -4.22
N MET A 241 -16.24 -8.35 -3.92
CA MET A 241 -16.32 -9.46 -2.95
C MET A 241 -15.49 -10.69 -3.37
N ALA A 242 -15.39 -10.97 -4.65
CA ALA A 242 -14.54 -12.05 -5.15
C ALA A 242 -13.07 -11.82 -4.80
N VAL A 243 -12.59 -10.57 -4.89
CA VAL A 243 -11.24 -10.18 -4.49
C VAL A 243 -11.09 -10.20 -2.96
N MET A 244 -12.13 -9.75 -2.21
CA MET A 244 -12.12 -9.84 -0.74
C MET A 244 -12.00 -11.27 -0.23
N LEU A 245 -12.58 -12.24 -0.93
CA LEU A 245 -12.51 -13.66 -0.56
C LEU A 245 -11.28 -14.35 -1.14
N GLY A 246 -10.83 -13.96 -2.34
CA GLY A 246 -9.72 -14.61 -3.05
C GLY A 246 -8.34 -14.13 -2.61
N ASP A 247 -8.19 -12.81 -2.37
CA ASP A 247 -6.90 -12.18 -2.08
C ASP A 247 -6.80 -11.61 -0.65
N TYR A 248 -7.94 -11.39 0.03
CA TYR A 248 -8.00 -10.72 1.33
C TYR A 248 -8.90 -11.45 2.34
N GLY A 249 -9.19 -12.73 2.11
CA GLY A 249 -9.97 -13.56 3.03
C GLY A 249 -9.24 -13.86 4.34
N CYS A 250 -7.93 -13.74 4.36
CA CYS A 250 -7.07 -13.76 5.54
C CYS A 250 -5.78 -13.00 5.24
N ASP A 251 -4.95 -12.72 6.26
CA ASP A 251 -3.55 -12.34 6.08
C ASP A 251 -2.64 -13.19 6.99
N ASP A 252 -1.34 -13.09 6.75
CA ASP A 252 -0.32 -13.91 7.43
C ASP A 252 0.52 -13.14 8.45
N MET A 253 0.15 -11.90 8.80
CA MET A 253 0.98 -11.06 9.67
C MET A 253 1.10 -11.64 11.08
N GLU A 254 0.01 -12.16 11.64
CA GLU A 254 0.05 -12.81 12.95
C GLU A 254 0.97 -14.06 12.94
N TYR A 255 0.96 -14.81 11.84
CA TYR A 255 1.85 -15.95 11.66
C TYR A 255 3.32 -15.50 11.59
N LEU A 256 3.63 -14.43 10.84
CA LEU A 256 4.98 -13.88 10.72
C LEU A 256 5.51 -13.37 12.06
N ILE A 257 4.69 -12.67 12.84
CA ILE A 257 5.04 -12.20 14.19
C ILE A 257 5.35 -13.38 15.12
N LYS A 258 4.55 -14.44 15.08
CA LYS A 258 4.75 -15.63 15.93
C LYS A 258 5.98 -16.46 15.55
N ASN A 259 6.45 -16.37 14.31
CA ASN A 259 7.55 -17.16 13.77
C ASN A 259 8.79 -16.30 13.46
N THR A 260 8.89 -15.12 14.03
CA THR A 260 10.08 -14.26 13.87
C THR A 260 11.27 -14.79 14.67
N ASP A 261 12.48 -14.49 14.20
CA ASP A 261 13.72 -14.82 14.90
C ASP A 261 14.06 -13.81 16.03
N VAL A 262 13.47 -12.60 15.99
CA VAL A 262 13.68 -11.52 16.95
C VAL A 262 12.32 -10.98 17.38
N GLU A 263 12.06 -10.94 18.69
CA GLU A 263 10.80 -10.44 19.27
C GLU A 263 10.49 -9.01 18.78
N ASP A 264 9.23 -8.68 18.63
CA ASP A 264 8.70 -7.39 18.11
C ASP A 264 9.21 -7.00 16.71
N THR A 265 9.59 -8.00 15.89
CA THR A 265 9.95 -7.80 14.48
C THR A 265 9.24 -8.79 13.57
N VAL A 266 9.35 -8.55 12.28
CA VAL A 266 9.07 -9.53 11.22
C VAL A 266 10.39 -9.91 10.55
N THR A 267 10.72 -11.20 10.54
CA THR A 267 11.90 -11.71 9.83
C THR A 267 11.63 -11.79 8.33
N VAL A 268 12.38 -11.01 7.54
CA VAL A 268 12.31 -10.98 6.08
C VAL A 268 13.63 -11.45 5.50
N LYS A 269 13.62 -12.56 4.75
CA LYS A 269 14.80 -13.09 4.03
C LYS A 269 14.73 -12.66 2.58
N ALA A 270 15.55 -11.68 2.18
CA ALA A 270 15.58 -11.11 0.85
C ALA A 270 17.00 -10.65 0.48
N HIS A 271 17.30 -10.55 -0.80
CA HIS A 271 18.55 -9.99 -1.33
C HIS A 271 19.82 -10.59 -0.72
N GLY A 272 19.78 -11.88 -0.36
CA GLY A 272 20.90 -12.56 0.30
C GLY A 272 21.15 -12.17 1.77
N THR A 273 20.23 -11.43 2.39
CA THR A 273 20.31 -10.91 3.75
C THR A 273 19.03 -11.26 4.54
N THR A 274 19.13 -11.24 5.86
CA THR A 274 17.98 -11.34 6.77
C THR A 274 17.75 -9.99 7.42
N TYR A 275 16.55 -9.45 7.25
CA TYR A 275 16.09 -8.22 7.89
C TYR A 275 15.16 -8.57 9.05
N HIS A 276 15.29 -7.87 10.17
CA HIS A 276 14.37 -7.94 11.31
C HIS A 276 13.63 -6.60 11.38
N VAL A 277 12.54 -6.51 10.62
CA VAL A 277 11.78 -5.26 10.47
C VAL A 277 10.92 -5.04 11.71
N PRO A 278 11.13 -3.97 12.51
CA PRO A 278 10.35 -3.71 13.71
C PRO A 278 8.86 -3.58 13.40
N ILE A 279 7.99 -4.13 14.26
CA ILE A 279 6.55 -4.09 14.05
C ILE A 279 5.82 -3.57 15.27
N GLY A 280 4.80 -2.72 15.02
CA GLY A 280 3.81 -2.31 15.98
C GLY A 280 2.40 -2.67 15.51
N VAL A 281 1.61 -3.20 16.42
CA VAL A 281 0.24 -3.65 16.11
C VAL A 281 -0.76 -2.65 16.67
N PHE A 282 -1.58 -2.08 15.79
CA PHE A 282 -2.77 -1.34 16.15
C PHE A 282 -3.98 -2.28 16.06
N ASP A 283 -4.46 -2.78 17.20
CA ASP A 283 -5.61 -3.68 17.24
C ASP A 283 -6.92 -2.91 17.00
N ASN A 284 -7.46 -3.09 15.79
CA ASN A 284 -8.72 -2.53 15.30
C ASN A 284 -9.79 -3.61 15.03
N ARG A 285 -9.66 -4.78 15.64
CA ARG A 285 -10.66 -5.86 15.54
C ARG A 285 -12.00 -5.44 16.16
N VAL A 286 -11.97 -4.59 17.15
CA VAL A 286 -13.11 -3.79 17.58
C VAL A 286 -12.92 -2.38 17.03
N ASP A 287 -13.87 -1.92 16.23
CA ASP A 287 -13.73 -0.68 15.46
C ASP A 287 -13.41 0.55 16.33
N LYS A 288 -12.21 1.08 16.18
CA LYS A 288 -11.72 2.29 16.84
C LYS A 288 -11.57 3.48 15.87
N THR A 289 -11.82 3.29 14.58
CA THR A 289 -11.40 4.28 13.57
C THR A 289 -12.53 4.87 12.74
N SER A 290 -13.70 4.23 12.64
CA SER A 290 -14.76 4.69 11.73
C SER A 290 -15.28 6.10 12.05
N PHE A 291 -15.23 6.55 13.31
CA PHE A 291 -15.62 7.92 13.68
C PHE A 291 -14.71 8.99 13.08
N LEU A 292 -13.47 8.65 12.73
CA LEU A 292 -12.49 9.55 12.10
C LEU A 292 -12.83 9.90 10.65
N ARG A 293 -13.87 9.30 10.07
CA ARG A 293 -14.42 9.67 8.75
C ARG A 293 -15.18 10.99 8.78
N SER A 294 -15.67 11.39 9.96
CA SER A 294 -16.32 12.69 10.14
C SER A 294 -15.28 13.81 10.19
N GLU A 295 -15.77 15.05 10.05
CA GLU A 295 -14.93 16.24 10.21
C GLU A 295 -14.24 16.27 11.60
N PRO A 296 -12.98 16.71 11.69
CA PRO A 296 -12.20 16.64 12.93
C PRO A 296 -12.83 17.36 14.15
N ASP A 297 -13.60 18.41 13.91
CA ASP A 297 -14.33 19.14 14.94
C ASP A 297 -15.47 18.34 15.58
N LYS A 298 -15.90 17.26 14.94
CA LYS A 298 -16.94 16.33 15.38
C LYS A 298 -16.39 15.08 16.06
N TRP A 299 -15.07 14.93 16.14
CA TRP A 299 -14.48 13.75 16.74
C TRP A 299 -14.73 13.68 18.24
N ASP A 300 -15.19 12.53 18.70
CA ASP A 300 -15.36 12.23 20.10
C ASP A 300 -14.01 12.20 20.81
N LYS A 301 -13.84 13.00 21.88
CA LYS A 301 -12.57 13.18 22.58
C LYS A 301 -12.07 11.90 23.26
N ASP A 302 -12.98 11.08 23.78
CA ASP A 302 -12.61 9.84 24.48
C ASP A 302 -12.13 8.79 23.47
N LYS A 303 -12.79 8.71 22.30
CA LYS A 303 -12.35 7.87 21.19
C LYS A 303 -11.02 8.34 20.60
N VAL A 304 -10.82 9.66 20.47
CA VAL A 304 -9.52 10.24 20.07
C VAL A 304 -8.42 9.83 21.03
N ALA A 305 -8.68 9.89 22.35
CA ALA A 305 -7.72 9.47 23.37
C ALA A 305 -7.39 7.96 23.28
N GLU A 306 -8.39 7.12 22.99
CA GLU A 306 -8.20 5.68 22.78
C GLU A 306 -7.34 5.38 21.54
N VAL A 307 -7.63 6.03 20.40
CA VAL A 307 -6.83 5.89 19.17
C VAL A 307 -5.41 6.39 19.40
N THR A 308 -5.23 7.56 20.02
CA THR A 308 -3.92 8.13 20.36
C THR A 308 -3.10 7.14 21.18
N LYS A 309 -3.69 6.58 22.24
CA LYS A 309 -3.02 5.59 23.09
C LYS A 309 -2.61 4.33 22.30
N ALA A 310 -3.50 3.82 21.47
CA ALA A 310 -3.25 2.58 20.72
C ALA A 310 -2.17 2.77 19.65
N ILE A 311 -2.18 3.89 18.90
CA ILE A 311 -1.11 4.22 17.94
C ILE A 311 0.22 4.40 18.66
N ARG A 312 0.24 5.14 19.77
CA ARG A 312 1.45 5.36 20.56
C ARG A 312 2.05 4.05 21.04
N GLN A 313 1.26 3.13 21.57
CA GLN A 313 1.75 1.82 21.99
C GLN A 313 2.41 1.06 20.82
N ALA A 314 1.79 1.09 19.63
CA ALA A 314 2.36 0.46 18.44
C ALA A 314 3.68 1.13 18.00
N THR A 315 3.72 2.47 17.98
CA THR A 315 4.92 3.20 17.54
C THR A 315 6.06 3.14 18.56
N ASP A 316 5.78 3.14 19.86
CA ASP A 316 6.79 2.92 20.90
C ASP A 316 7.43 1.52 20.79
N ALA A 317 6.64 0.48 20.51
CA ALA A 317 7.15 -0.87 20.26
C ALA A 317 8.12 -0.87 19.06
N MET A 318 7.73 -0.29 17.93
CA MET A 318 8.60 -0.17 16.75
C MET A 318 9.88 0.61 17.07
N PHE A 319 9.77 1.74 17.79
CA PHE A 319 10.89 2.61 18.06
C PHE A 319 11.94 1.98 18.98
N SER A 320 11.52 1.08 19.87
CA SER A 320 12.43 0.35 20.76
C SER A 320 13.47 -0.49 20.00
N HIS A 321 13.15 -0.91 18.77
CA HIS A 321 14.00 -1.72 17.89
C HIS A 321 14.65 -0.93 16.74
N TYR A 322 14.10 0.23 16.39
CA TYR A 322 14.50 1.01 15.21
C TYR A 322 15.93 1.57 15.26
N ASN A 323 16.46 1.85 16.44
CA ASN A 323 17.75 2.48 16.66
C ASN A 323 18.81 1.52 17.28
N ARG A 324 18.58 0.21 17.20
CA ARG A 324 19.52 -0.81 17.74
C ARG A 324 20.56 -1.25 16.74
#